data_39e4360f1511ecffbcf3e587052c4463
#
_entry.id   39e4360f1511ecffbcf3e587052c4463
#
_cell.length_a   1.000
_cell.length_b   1.000
_cell.length_c   1.000
_cell.angle_alpha   90.00
_cell.angle_beta   90.00
_cell.angle_gamma   90.00
#
_symmetry.space_group_name_H-M   'P 1'
#
loop_
_entity.id
_entity.type
_entity.pdbx_description
1 polymer ?
#
loop_
_entity_poly.entity_id
_entity_poly.type
_entity_poly.pdbx_seq_one_letter_code
_entity_poly.pdbx_strand_id
1 'polypeptide(L)'
;MIVVEHVTKKFERFKNKREKEEFFADNDISFQANDGEIIGILGPNGAGKTTLLRMIAGILEPTEGSITFDGMNYQNQEIEIKEKIAYLSGNTKLYDTLTCYELLKMCCDIYNVDKEQEDRRIEEVAKVLKMESFLYNKIANLSTGQTQKVNIARCLVHDPKYYILDEATTGLDIISSQIILDFIKQERKKKKTILYSTHYMEEAENICDRVIMINKGKVIKSGTPEEIKESTKTTNLRDAFFALIGGNLDED
;
A
#
# COMPACT_ATOMS: atom_id res chain seq x y z
N MET A 1 11.84 -6.19 8.73
CA MET A 1 10.63 -6.91 9.20
C MET A 1 9.62 -5.91 9.76
N ILE A 2 8.32 -6.02 9.41
CA ILE A 2 7.21 -5.23 9.99
C ILE A 2 6.41 -6.15 10.90
N VAL A 3 6.10 -5.69 12.13
CA VAL A 3 5.26 -6.42 13.07
C VAL A 3 4.07 -5.54 13.45
N VAL A 4 2.88 -6.09 13.33
CA VAL A 4 1.60 -5.47 13.69
C VAL A 4 0.96 -6.34 14.75
N GLU A 5 0.72 -5.79 15.96
CA GLU A 5 0.25 -6.54 17.13
C GLU A 5 -1.00 -5.90 17.72
N HIS A 6 -2.10 -6.64 17.67
CA HIS A 6 -3.38 -6.27 18.29
C HIS A 6 -3.88 -4.86 17.92
N VAL A 7 -3.60 -4.45 16.66
CA VAL A 7 -3.91 -3.10 16.20
C VAL A 7 -5.40 -2.92 16.01
N THR A 8 -5.93 -1.90 16.68
CA THR A 8 -7.35 -1.52 16.65
C THR A 8 -7.47 -0.03 16.32
N LYS A 9 -8.42 0.34 15.47
CA LYS A 9 -8.79 1.72 15.22
C LYS A 9 -10.28 1.93 15.41
N LYS A 10 -10.62 2.78 16.36
CA LYS A 10 -11.98 3.27 16.62
C LYS A 10 -12.14 4.68 16.08
N PHE A 11 -13.26 4.93 15.47
CA PHE A 11 -13.71 6.27 15.09
C PHE A 11 -15.05 6.57 15.71
N GLU A 12 -15.31 7.87 15.94
CA GLU A 12 -16.63 8.36 16.33
C GLU A 12 -17.34 8.94 15.11
N ARG A 13 -18.62 8.62 14.93
CA ARG A 13 -19.49 9.31 13.96
C ARG A 13 -20.76 9.80 14.66
N PHE A 14 -21.32 10.89 14.17
CA PHE A 14 -22.61 11.35 14.65
C PHE A 14 -23.73 10.54 13.99
N LYS A 15 -24.48 9.76 14.78
CA LYS A 15 -25.67 9.06 14.34
C LYS A 15 -26.82 10.05 14.07
N ASN A 16 -26.89 11.10 14.87
CA ASN A 16 -27.76 12.26 14.71
C ASN A 16 -27.12 13.48 15.41
N LYS A 17 -27.78 14.67 15.40
CA LYS A 17 -27.24 15.92 15.98
C LYS A 17 -26.82 15.84 17.45
N ARG A 18 -27.18 14.80 18.21
CA ARG A 18 -26.95 14.69 19.66
C ARG A 18 -26.28 13.39 20.10
N GLU A 19 -26.21 12.40 19.23
CA GLU A 19 -25.75 11.06 19.60
C GLU A 19 -24.54 10.66 18.77
N LYS A 20 -23.42 10.36 19.45
CA LYS A 20 -22.21 9.82 18.85
C LYS A 20 -22.24 8.30 18.92
N GLU A 21 -21.83 7.66 17.88
CA GLU A 21 -21.64 6.20 17.78
C GLU A 21 -20.18 5.91 17.50
N GLU A 22 -19.59 5.02 18.27
CA GLU A 22 -18.25 4.47 17.99
C GLU A 22 -18.38 3.32 17.00
N PHE A 23 -17.45 3.27 16.06
CA PHE A 23 -17.31 2.11 15.16
C PHE A 23 -15.84 1.72 14.99
N PHE A 24 -15.60 0.44 14.80
CA PHE A 24 -14.28 -0.10 14.52
C PHE A 24 -14.04 -0.07 13.02
N ALA A 25 -13.01 0.66 12.59
CA ALA A 25 -12.50 0.55 11.23
C ALA A 25 -11.60 -0.68 11.08
N ASP A 26 -10.78 -0.95 12.12
CA ASP A 26 -9.98 -2.16 12.28
C ASP A 26 -10.09 -2.61 13.74
N ASN A 27 -10.12 -3.92 13.98
CA ASN A 27 -10.35 -4.51 15.28
C ASN A 27 -9.47 -5.75 15.50
N ASP A 28 -8.47 -5.60 16.36
CA ASP A 28 -7.54 -6.66 16.78
C ASP A 28 -6.79 -7.31 15.62
N ILE A 29 -6.17 -6.50 14.75
CA ILE A 29 -5.40 -6.99 13.63
C ILE A 29 -3.97 -7.27 14.06
N SER A 30 -3.52 -8.52 13.81
CA SER A 30 -2.15 -8.94 14.10
C SER A 30 -1.56 -9.73 12.93
N PHE A 31 -0.36 -9.34 12.50
CA PHE A 31 0.44 -10.08 11.52
C PHE A 31 1.89 -9.58 11.50
N GLN A 32 2.74 -10.34 10.84
CA GLN A 32 4.13 -10.02 10.61
C GLN A 32 4.43 -10.08 9.12
N ALA A 33 5.18 -9.10 8.58
CA ALA A 33 5.76 -9.12 7.25
C ALA A 33 7.28 -9.32 7.33
N ASN A 34 7.77 -10.38 6.71
CA ASN A 34 9.19 -10.70 6.69
C ASN A 34 9.94 -9.84 5.67
N ASP A 35 11.26 -9.75 5.81
CA ASP A 35 12.09 -9.05 4.84
C ASP A 35 12.03 -9.72 3.47
N GLY A 36 11.76 -8.92 2.44
CA GLY A 36 11.63 -9.40 1.06
C GLY A 36 10.32 -10.12 0.75
N GLU A 37 9.29 -9.98 1.59
CA GLU A 37 7.96 -10.58 1.40
C GLU A 37 6.98 -9.57 0.79
N ILE A 38 6.13 -10.01 -0.14
CA ILE A 38 4.95 -9.27 -0.59
C ILE A 38 3.74 -9.81 0.14
N ILE A 39 3.11 -8.97 0.97
CA ILE A 39 1.85 -9.29 1.64
C ILE A 39 0.71 -8.54 0.98
N GLY A 40 -0.28 -9.27 0.48
CA GLY A 40 -1.54 -8.72 0.00
C GLY A 40 -2.51 -8.45 1.14
N ILE A 41 -3.03 -7.23 1.23
CA ILE A 41 -4.14 -6.86 2.13
C ILE A 41 -5.41 -6.81 1.30
N LEU A 42 -6.24 -7.83 1.41
CA LEU A 42 -7.38 -8.06 0.51
C LEU A 42 -8.72 -7.85 1.23
N GLY A 43 -9.68 -7.33 0.51
CA GLY A 43 -11.04 -7.14 1.02
C GLY A 43 -11.83 -6.13 0.21
N PRO A 44 -13.15 -6.05 0.39
CA PRO A 44 -14.00 -5.08 -0.31
C PRO A 44 -13.71 -3.64 0.11
N ASN A 45 -14.32 -2.68 -0.58
CA ASN A 45 -14.28 -1.28 -0.16
C ASN A 45 -14.93 -1.15 1.23
N GLY A 46 -14.32 -0.32 2.10
CA GLY A 46 -14.78 -0.18 3.48
C GLY A 46 -14.36 -1.30 4.44
N ALA A 47 -13.61 -2.33 4.00
CA ALA A 47 -13.17 -3.41 4.88
C ALA A 47 -12.16 -3.02 5.97
N GLY A 48 -11.50 -1.83 5.87
CA GLY A 48 -10.47 -1.35 6.79
C GLY A 48 -9.08 -1.20 6.15
N LYS A 49 -8.82 -1.76 4.96
CA LYS A 49 -7.50 -1.81 4.30
C LYS A 49 -6.70 -0.49 4.35
N THR A 50 -7.31 0.59 3.87
CA THR A 50 -6.68 1.93 3.86
C THR A 50 -6.40 2.44 5.27
N THR A 51 -7.30 2.20 6.24
CA THR A 51 -7.10 2.59 7.63
C THR A 51 -5.92 1.85 8.24
N LEU A 52 -5.83 0.54 8.05
CA LEU A 52 -4.70 -0.27 8.47
C LEU A 52 -3.38 0.22 7.85
N LEU A 53 -3.34 0.42 6.53
CA LEU A 53 -2.12 0.90 5.86
C LEU A 53 -1.70 2.29 6.31
N ARG A 54 -2.66 3.20 6.60
CA ARG A 54 -2.36 4.52 7.17
C ARG A 54 -1.79 4.43 8.59
N MET A 55 -2.25 3.48 9.40
CA MET A 55 -1.66 3.24 10.72
C MET A 55 -0.23 2.70 10.58
N ILE A 56 -0.01 1.75 9.67
CA ILE A 56 1.32 1.21 9.40
C ILE A 56 2.25 2.30 8.86
N ALA A 57 1.77 3.22 8.03
CA ALA A 57 2.56 4.34 7.50
C ALA A 57 2.79 5.49 8.52
N GLY A 58 2.28 5.39 9.76
CA GLY A 58 2.41 6.45 10.76
C GLY A 58 1.63 7.73 10.44
N ILE A 59 0.62 7.65 9.57
CA ILE A 59 -0.27 8.76 9.22
C ILE A 59 -1.44 8.83 10.20
N LEU A 60 -1.82 7.70 10.76
CA LEU A 60 -2.91 7.54 11.70
C LEU A 60 -2.42 6.73 12.91
N GLU A 61 -2.65 7.23 14.11
CA GLU A 61 -2.32 6.47 15.32
C GLU A 61 -3.36 5.37 15.56
N PRO A 62 -2.93 4.13 15.88
CA PRO A 62 -3.84 3.11 16.38
C PRO A 62 -4.46 3.54 17.71
N THR A 63 -5.70 3.10 17.98
CA THR A 63 -6.34 3.31 19.27
C THR A 63 -5.78 2.33 20.31
N GLU A 64 -5.47 1.12 19.88
CA GLU A 64 -4.86 0.06 20.68
C GLU A 64 -3.87 -0.74 19.83
N GLY A 65 -2.92 -1.43 20.47
CA GLY A 65 -1.92 -2.24 19.80
C GLY A 65 -0.66 -1.50 19.44
N SER A 66 0.24 -2.17 18.73
CA SER A 66 1.55 -1.63 18.36
C SER A 66 1.95 -1.99 16.93
N ILE A 67 2.79 -1.14 16.33
CA ILE A 67 3.39 -1.36 15.01
C ILE A 67 4.88 -1.08 15.11
N THR A 68 5.71 -2.04 14.69
CA THR A 68 7.15 -1.88 14.71
C THR A 68 7.79 -2.23 13.37
N PHE A 69 8.92 -1.57 13.08
CA PHE A 69 9.77 -1.79 11.90
C PHE A 69 11.18 -2.13 12.37
N ASP A 70 11.64 -3.35 12.17
CA ASP A 70 12.94 -3.82 12.69
C ASP A 70 13.10 -3.55 14.20
N GLY A 71 12.02 -3.67 14.99
CA GLY A 71 11.98 -3.36 16.42
C GLY A 71 11.86 -1.86 16.77
N MET A 72 11.92 -0.95 15.80
CA MET A 72 11.66 0.48 15.97
C MET A 72 10.15 0.75 16.02
N ASN A 73 9.74 1.74 16.82
CA ASN A 73 8.36 2.22 16.89
C ASN A 73 8.26 3.74 16.65
N TYR A 74 7.08 4.21 16.26
CA TYR A 74 6.85 5.62 15.94
C TYR A 74 7.00 6.58 17.14
N GLN A 75 6.85 6.09 18.37
CA GLN A 75 6.93 6.94 19.57
C GLN A 75 8.35 7.43 19.80
N ASN A 76 9.37 6.64 19.46
CA ASN A 76 10.76 6.94 19.75
C ASN A 76 11.63 7.17 18.51
N GLN A 77 11.22 6.65 17.33
CA GLN A 77 12.06 6.58 16.14
C GLN A 77 11.27 6.88 14.86
N GLU A 78 10.38 7.90 14.93
CA GLU A 78 9.48 8.25 13.82
C GLU A 78 10.26 8.64 12.55
N ILE A 79 11.32 9.44 12.68
CA ILE A 79 12.09 9.92 11.52
C ILE A 79 12.79 8.75 10.84
N GLU A 80 13.48 7.90 11.61
CA GLU A 80 14.21 6.75 11.10
C GLU A 80 13.29 5.73 10.40
N ILE A 81 12.05 5.59 10.88
CA ILE A 81 11.04 4.76 10.22
C ILE A 81 10.59 5.42 8.93
N LYS A 82 10.26 6.72 8.96
CA LYS A 82 9.78 7.46 7.78
C LYS A 82 10.79 7.51 6.64
N GLU A 83 12.08 7.56 6.94
CA GLU A 83 13.14 7.44 5.92
C GLU A 83 13.19 6.07 5.24
N LYS A 84 12.74 5.01 5.93
CA LYS A 84 12.78 3.63 5.42
C LYS A 84 11.49 3.19 4.74
N ILE A 85 10.41 3.96 4.83
CA ILE A 85 9.12 3.60 4.26
C ILE A 85 8.78 4.48 3.06
N ALA A 86 8.02 3.90 2.13
CA ALA A 86 7.28 4.63 1.11
C ALA A 86 5.78 4.34 1.28
N TYR A 87 4.96 5.37 1.31
CA TYR A 87 3.51 5.23 1.32
C TYR A 87 2.89 5.82 0.06
N LEU A 88 2.23 4.98 -0.70
CA LEU A 88 1.39 5.35 -1.84
C LEU A 88 -0.08 5.29 -1.44
N SER A 89 -0.77 6.42 -1.48
CA SER A 89 -2.23 6.50 -1.36
C SER A 89 -2.87 6.63 -2.73
N GLY A 90 -3.96 5.91 -2.97
CA GLY A 90 -4.69 5.95 -4.24
C GLY A 90 -5.19 7.34 -4.66
N ASN A 91 -5.33 8.29 -3.73
CA ASN A 91 -5.89 9.63 -3.98
C ASN A 91 -4.92 10.78 -3.70
N THR A 92 -3.62 10.59 -3.90
CA THR A 92 -2.65 11.68 -3.70
C THR A 92 -2.71 12.69 -4.85
N LYS A 93 -3.04 13.94 -4.53
CA LYS A 93 -2.91 15.06 -5.49
C LYS A 93 -1.44 15.47 -5.59
N LEU A 94 -0.96 15.63 -6.80
CA LEU A 94 0.36 16.16 -7.10
C LEU A 94 0.31 17.68 -7.33
N TYR A 95 1.48 18.30 -7.36
CA TYR A 95 1.61 19.74 -7.64
C TYR A 95 1.59 19.99 -9.16
N ASP A 96 0.47 20.43 -9.69
CA ASP A 96 0.22 20.62 -11.13
C ASP A 96 1.21 21.56 -11.83
N THR A 97 1.81 22.49 -11.09
CA THR A 97 2.77 23.48 -11.60
C THR A 97 4.17 22.93 -11.83
N LEU A 98 4.52 21.84 -11.16
CA LEU A 98 5.83 21.20 -11.27
C LEU A 98 5.88 20.27 -12.49
N THR A 99 7.07 20.06 -13.03
CA THR A 99 7.38 18.93 -13.89
C THR A 99 7.56 17.65 -13.06
N CYS A 100 7.49 16.47 -13.70
CA CYS A 100 7.76 15.22 -13.00
C CYS A 100 9.17 15.21 -12.41
N TYR A 101 10.16 15.67 -13.16
CA TYR A 101 11.55 15.78 -12.71
C TYR A 101 11.69 16.67 -11.47
N GLU A 102 11.11 17.89 -11.49
CA GLU A 102 11.15 18.81 -10.34
C GLU A 102 10.50 18.22 -9.09
N LEU A 103 9.37 17.50 -9.24
CA LEU A 103 8.73 16.79 -8.11
C LEU A 103 9.65 15.70 -7.55
N LEU A 104 10.27 14.88 -8.42
CA LEU A 104 11.16 13.82 -7.96
C LEU A 104 12.42 14.39 -7.30
N LYS A 105 12.96 15.48 -7.82
CA LYS A 105 14.10 16.19 -7.23
C LYS A 105 13.75 16.74 -5.83
N MET A 106 12.58 17.34 -5.68
CA MET A 106 12.08 17.77 -4.38
C MET A 106 11.96 16.59 -3.40
N CYS A 107 11.52 15.42 -3.86
CA CYS A 107 11.50 14.22 -3.01
C CYS A 107 12.92 13.76 -2.62
N CYS A 108 13.88 13.80 -3.53
CA CYS A 108 15.29 13.52 -3.21
C CYS A 108 15.80 14.45 -2.10
N ASP A 109 15.50 15.75 -2.17
CA ASP A 109 15.87 16.73 -1.14
C ASP A 109 15.24 16.40 0.23
N ILE A 110 13.94 16.07 0.26
CA ILE A 110 13.22 15.74 1.49
C ILE A 110 13.80 14.51 2.19
N TYR A 111 14.19 13.49 1.42
CA TYR A 111 14.73 12.24 1.94
C TYR A 111 16.26 12.21 2.01
N ASN A 112 16.94 13.36 1.84
CA ASN A 112 18.39 13.50 1.92
C ASN A 112 19.15 12.55 0.98
N VAL A 113 18.63 12.32 -0.24
CA VAL A 113 19.36 11.59 -1.28
C VAL A 113 20.61 12.37 -1.64
N ASP A 114 21.73 11.66 -1.78
CA ASP A 114 23.02 12.27 -2.13
C ASP A 114 22.91 13.06 -3.44
N LYS A 115 23.32 14.32 -3.40
CA LYS A 115 23.27 15.26 -4.54
C LYS A 115 23.97 14.74 -5.80
N GLU A 116 25.06 14.00 -5.64
CA GLU A 116 25.79 13.42 -6.78
C GLU A 116 25.04 12.25 -7.42
N GLN A 117 24.05 11.67 -6.72
CA GLN A 117 23.27 10.51 -7.16
C GLN A 117 21.84 10.87 -7.58
N GLU A 118 21.34 12.07 -7.26
CA GLU A 118 19.95 12.48 -7.52
C GLU A 118 19.51 12.22 -8.96
N ASP A 119 20.22 12.80 -9.92
CA ASP A 119 19.83 12.72 -11.33
C ASP A 119 19.85 11.27 -11.83
N ARG A 120 20.88 10.51 -11.46
CA ARG A 120 20.98 9.09 -11.78
C ARG A 120 19.80 8.31 -11.19
N ARG A 121 19.44 8.60 -9.93
CA ARG A 121 18.35 7.92 -9.25
C ARG A 121 16.99 8.24 -9.90
N ILE A 122 16.77 9.51 -10.27
CA ILE A 122 15.56 9.94 -11.00
C ILE A 122 15.46 9.22 -12.36
N GLU A 123 16.57 9.15 -13.12
CA GLU A 123 16.59 8.46 -14.40
C GLU A 123 16.33 6.94 -14.26
N GLU A 124 16.93 6.28 -13.27
CA GLU A 124 16.69 4.87 -12.98
C GLU A 124 15.19 4.60 -12.70
N VAL A 125 14.57 5.42 -11.86
CA VAL A 125 13.14 5.32 -11.54
C VAL A 125 12.27 5.61 -12.77
N ALA A 126 12.61 6.66 -13.53
CA ALA A 126 11.89 7.01 -14.75
C ALA A 126 11.92 5.87 -15.78
N LYS A 127 13.06 5.20 -15.94
CA LYS A 127 13.22 4.05 -16.84
C LYS A 127 12.40 2.85 -16.40
N VAL A 128 12.40 2.52 -15.10
CA VAL A 128 11.63 1.40 -14.54
C VAL A 128 10.13 1.58 -14.78
N LEU A 129 9.62 2.81 -14.61
CA LEU A 129 8.21 3.15 -14.78
C LEU A 129 7.84 3.58 -16.21
N LYS A 130 8.80 3.56 -17.16
CA LYS A 130 8.63 4.01 -18.55
C LYS A 130 8.08 5.44 -18.61
N MET A 131 8.77 6.36 -17.95
CA MET A 131 8.42 7.77 -17.82
C MET A 131 9.30 8.71 -18.66
N GLU A 132 10.33 8.19 -19.37
CA GLU A 132 11.36 8.98 -20.05
C GLU A 132 10.76 10.01 -21.01
N SER A 133 9.69 9.65 -21.72
CA SER A 133 9.05 10.52 -22.73
C SER A 133 8.31 11.72 -22.14
N PHE A 134 7.98 11.69 -20.84
CA PHE A 134 7.22 12.76 -20.19
C PHE A 134 7.84 13.27 -18.87
N LEU A 135 9.06 12.84 -18.55
CA LEU A 135 9.75 13.20 -17.30
C LEU A 135 9.85 14.72 -17.09
N TYR A 136 10.02 15.48 -18.16
CA TYR A 136 10.11 16.94 -18.13
C TYR A 136 8.77 17.65 -18.43
N ASN A 137 7.67 16.91 -18.57
CA ASN A 137 6.35 17.51 -18.76
C ASN A 137 5.79 17.98 -17.41
N LYS A 138 4.99 19.06 -17.45
CA LYS A 138 4.22 19.50 -16.29
C LYS A 138 3.17 18.46 -15.88
N ILE A 139 3.00 18.28 -14.60
CA ILE A 139 2.04 17.31 -14.04
C ILE A 139 0.62 17.60 -14.50
N ALA A 140 0.23 18.87 -14.63
CA ALA A 140 -1.06 19.30 -15.19
C ALA A 140 -1.38 18.72 -16.57
N ASN A 141 -0.37 18.35 -17.36
CA ASN A 141 -0.52 17.87 -18.73
C ASN A 141 -0.48 16.34 -18.87
N LEU A 142 -0.46 15.61 -17.76
CA LEU A 142 -0.36 14.16 -17.75
C LEU A 142 -1.72 13.48 -17.84
N SER A 143 -1.74 12.30 -18.46
CA SER A 143 -2.89 11.37 -18.34
C SER A 143 -2.96 10.78 -16.94
N THR A 144 -4.11 10.21 -16.56
CA THR A 144 -4.30 9.53 -15.26
C THR A 144 -3.23 8.46 -15.02
N GLY A 145 -2.94 7.62 -16.03
CA GLY A 145 -1.90 6.58 -15.93
C GLY A 145 -0.49 7.16 -15.77
N GLN A 146 -0.18 8.27 -16.46
CA GLN A 146 1.09 8.97 -16.28
C GLN A 146 1.21 9.59 -14.88
N THR A 147 0.15 10.22 -14.38
CA THR A 147 0.08 10.78 -13.02
C THR A 147 0.30 9.70 -11.96
N GLN A 148 -0.29 8.52 -12.15
CA GLN A 148 -0.08 7.40 -11.21
C GLN A 148 1.37 6.89 -11.23
N LYS A 149 2.01 6.83 -12.40
CA LYS A 149 3.45 6.50 -12.48
C LYS A 149 4.30 7.52 -11.72
N VAL A 150 3.99 8.82 -11.81
CA VAL A 150 4.68 9.87 -11.04
C VAL A 150 4.43 9.70 -9.54
N ASN A 151 3.21 9.35 -9.13
CA ASN A 151 2.88 9.03 -7.73
C ASN A 151 3.72 7.87 -7.18
N ILE A 152 3.95 6.86 -7.99
CA ILE A 152 4.81 5.74 -7.61
C ILE A 152 6.27 6.18 -7.60
N ALA A 153 6.73 6.88 -8.64
CA ALA A 153 8.10 7.35 -8.76
C ALA A 153 8.58 8.13 -7.54
N ARG A 154 7.75 9.04 -7.00
CA ARG A 154 8.07 9.79 -5.78
C ARG A 154 8.26 8.90 -4.54
N CYS A 155 7.62 7.74 -4.51
CA CYS A 155 7.78 6.76 -3.45
C CYS A 155 9.06 5.92 -3.60
N LEU A 156 9.67 5.89 -4.80
CA LEU A 156 10.81 5.07 -5.12
C LEU A 156 12.14 5.79 -5.04
N VAL A 157 12.12 7.09 -5.25
CA VAL A 157 13.34 7.87 -5.52
C VAL A 157 14.35 7.81 -4.37
N HIS A 158 13.90 7.65 -3.12
CA HIS A 158 14.75 7.54 -1.93
C HIS A 158 15.14 6.09 -1.55
N ASP A 159 14.79 5.10 -2.39
CA ASP A 159 15.12 3.68 -2.21
C ASP A 159 14.68 3.05 -0.86
N PRO A 160 13.41 3.18 -0.47
CA PRO A 160 12.93 2.71 0.83
C PRO A 160 13.12 1.20 1.01
N LYS A 161 13.19 0.75 2.27
CA LYS A 161 13.19 -0.68 2.61
C LYS A 161 11.78 -1.28 2.55
N TYR A 162 10.76 -0.48 2.89
CA TYR A 162 9.37 -0.91 3.04
C TYR A 162 8.46 -0.11 2.12
N TYR A 163 7.66 -0.81 1.33
CA TYR A 163 6.62 -0.22 0.48
C TYR A 163 5.25 -0.51 1.06
N ILE A 164 4.44 0.52 1.24
CA ILE A 164 3.06 0.46 1.68
C ILE A 164 2.22 1.04 0.54
N LEU A 165 1.63 0.17 -0.27
CA LEU A 165 0.96 0.53 -1.53
C LEU A 165 -0.55 0.32 -1.39
N ASP A 166 -1.28 1.43 -1.28
CA ASP A 166 -2.74 1.40 -1.14
C ASP A 166 -3.40 1.58 -2.50
N GLU A 167 -3.98 0.49 -3.03
CA GLU A 167 -4.69 0.42 -4.31
C GLU A 167 -3.91 1.01 -5.50
N ALA A 168 -2.63 0.62 -5.63
CA ALA A 168 -1.69 1.21 -6.60
C ALA A 168 -2.11 1.08 -8.08
N THR A 169 -2.94 0.10 -8.42
CA THR A 169 -3.40 -0.18 -9.80
C THR A 169 -4.82 0.30 -10.08
N THR A 170 -5.53 0.79 -9.07
CA THR A 170 -6.95 1.18 -9.21
C THR A 170 -7.11 2.33 -10.22
N GLY A 171 -8.05 2.16 -11.16
CA GLY A 171 -8.35 3.16 -12.20
C GLY A 171 -7.36 3.21 -13.36
N LEU A 172 -6.41 2.27 -13.44
CA LEU A 172 -5.46 2.17 -14.52
C LEU A 172 -5.91 1.20 -15.62
N ASP A 173 -5.42 1.43 -16.82
CA ASP A 173 -5.50 0.45 -17.90
C ASP A 173 -4.59 -0.77 -17.63
N ILE A 174 -4.84 -1.86 -18.35
CA ILE A 174 -4.14 -3.14 -18.18
C ILE A 174 -2.63 -3.00 -18.34
N ILE A 175 -2.16 -2.18 -19.30
CA ILE A 175 -0.73 -2.01 -19.58
C ILE A 175 -0.06 -1.25 -18.43
N SER A 176 -0.70 -0.18 -17.95
CA SER A 176 -0.18 0.61 -16.83
C SER A 176 -0.16 -0.20 -15.54
N SER A 177 -1.21 -0.97 -15.25
CA SER A 177 -1.27 -1.89 -14.11
C SER A 177 -0.14 -2.92 -14.17
N GLN A 178 0.09 -3.53 -15.33
CA GLN A 178 1.16 -4.54 -15.49
C GLN A 178 2.55 -3.96 -15.20
N ILE A 179 2.85 -2.72 -15.62
CA ILE A 179 4.13 -2.06 -15.32
C ILE A 179 4.34 -1.94 -13.81
N ILE A 180 3.27 -1.61 -13.06
CA ILE A 180 3.33 -1.48 -11.60
C ILE A 180 3.53 -2.84 -10.93
N LEU A 181 2.80 -3.87 -11.38
CA LEU A 181 2.96 -5.22 -10.83
C LEU A 181 4.37 -5.78 -11.12
N ASP A 182 4.91 -5.53 -12.30
CA ASP A 182 6.27 -5.93 -12.65
C ASP A 182 7.31 -5.19 -11.79
N PHE A 183 7.09 -3.90 -11.53
CA PHE A 183 7.91 -3.12 -10.60
C PHE A 183 7.88 -3.76 -9.19
N ILE A 184 6.71 -4.06 -8.63
CA ILE A 184 6.56 -4.70 -7.32
C ILE A 184 7.36 -6.00 -7.25
N LYS A 185 7.27 -6.85 -8.29
CA LYS A 185 8.06 -8.08 -8.39
C LYS A 185 9.58 -7.83 -8.45
N GLN A 186 10.01 -6.74 -9.09
CA GLN A 186 11.43 -6.36 -9.14
C GLN A 186 11.95 -5.92 -7.78
N GLU A 187 11.18 -5.09 -7.06
CA GLU A 187 11.57 -4.63 -5.72
C GLU A 187 11.64 -5.80 -4.70
N ARG A 188 10.74 -6.78 -4.81
CA ARG A 188 10.84 -8.01 -4.02
C ARG A 188 12.18 -8.73 -4.26
N LYS A 189 12.65 -8.84 -5.52
CA LYS A 189 13.95 -9.46 -5.84
C LYS A 189 15.12 -8.72 -5.18
N LYS A 190 14.98 -7.42 -4.91
CA LYS A 190 15.93 -6.60 -4.14
C LYS A 190 15.76 -6.76 -2.63
N LYS A 191 14.94 -7.71 -2.18
CA LYS A 191 14.60 -7.96 -0.76
C LYS A 191 13.88 -6.80 -0.07
N LYS A 192 13.18 -5.97 -0.82
CA LYS A 192 12.26 -4.97 -0.26
C LYS A 192 10.99 -5.67 0.23
N THR A 193 10.45 -5.23 1.36
CA THR A 193 9.19 -5.75 1.92
C THR A 193 8.03 -4.88 1.45
N ILE A 194 6.95 -5.49 0.98
CA ILE A 194 5.86 -4.77 0.31
C ILE A 194 4.52 -5.18 0.93
N LEU A 195 3.79 -4.22 1.45
CA LEU A 195 2.37 -4.35 1.78
C LEU A 195 1.57 -3.76 0.63
N TYR A 196 0.76 -4.59 -0.01
CA TYR A 196 -0.01 -4.23 -1.20
C TYR A 196 -1.51 -4.42 -0.96
N SER A 197 -2.28 -3.33 -0.86
CA SER A 197 -3.73 -3.44 -0.79
C SER A 197 -4.35 -3.45 -2.17
N THR A 198 -5.31 -4.32 -2.35
CA THR A 198 -6.13 -4.37 -3.57
C THR A 198 -7.48 -5.04 -3.28
N HIS A 199 -8.46 -4.72 -4.10
CA HIS A 199 -9.71 -5.49 -4.18
C HIS A 199 -9.71 -6.43 -5.41
N TYR A 200 -8.66 -6.39 -6.25
CA TYR A 200 -8.45 -7.30 -7.37
C TYR A 200 -7.73 -8.55 -6.90
N MET A 201 -8.49 -9.60 -6.57
CA MET A 201 -7.96 -10.85 -6.00
C MET A 201 -6.97 -11.54 -6.94
N GLU A 202 -7.17 -11.42 -8.25
CA GLU A 202 -6.29 -12.00 -9.29
C GLU A 202 -4.90 -11.37 -9.29
N GLU A 203 -4.79 -10.06 -9.03
CA GLU A 203 -3.49 -9.40 -8.89
C GLU A 203 -2.73 -9.98 -7.70
N ALA A 204 -3.40 -10.14 -6.56
CA ALA A 204 -2.79 -10.67 -5.36
C ALA A 204 -2.34 -12.14 -5.53
N GLU A 205 -3.14 -12.99 -6.21
CA GLU A 205 -2.71 -14.35 -6.56
C GLU A 205 -1.40 -14.38 -7.35
N ASN A 206 -1.22 -13.39 -8.23
CA ASN A 206 -0.07 -13.35 -9.14
C ASN A 206 1.22 -12.82 -8.52
N ILE A 207 1.12 -11.98 -7.48
CA ILE A 207 2.31 -11.28 -6.97
C ILE A 207 2.60 -11.50 -5.49
N CYS A 208 1.59 -11.82 -4.66
CA CYS A 208 1.76 -11.91 -3.22
C CYS A 208 2.30 -13.27 -2.79
N ASP A 209 3.25 -13.26 -1.86
CA ASP A 209 3.74 -14.46 -1.19
C ASP A 209 2.72 -14.97 -0.18
N ARG A 210 2.06 -14.03 0.48
CA ARG A 210 1.02 -14.29 1.46
C ARG A 210 -0.04 -13.21 1.40
N VAL A 211 -1.26 -13.54 1.76
CA VAL A 211 -2.38 -12.60 1.79
C VAL A 211 -3.08 -12.61 3.14
N ILE A 212 -3.61 -11.44 3.49
CA ILE A 212 -4.44 -11.20 4.67
C ILE A 212 -5.79 -10.70 4.17
N MET A 213 -6.81 -11.51 4.33
CA MET A 213 -8.18 -11.16 3.94
C MET A 213 -8.87 -10.44 5.08
N ILE A 214 -9.35 -9.23 4.82
CA ILE A 214 -10.02 -8.36 5.80
C ILE A 214 -11.47 -8.16 5.39
N ASN A 215 -12.38 -8.30 6.35
CA ASN A 215 -13.79 -7.95 6.18
C ASN A 215 -14.32 -7.28 7.46
N LYS A 216 -15.00 -6.14 7.29
CA LYS A 216 -15.60 -5.37 8.41
C LYS A 216 -14.59 -5.15 9.56
N GLY A 217 -13.36 -4.74 9.20
CA GLY A 217 -12.27 -4.42 10.14
C GLY A 217 -11.61 -5.63 10.83
N LYS A 218 -11.87 -6.86 10.40
CA LYS A 218 -11.28 -8.06 11.01
C LYS A 218 -10.57 -8.92 9.98
N VAL A 219 -9.49 -9.57 10.40
CA VAL A 219 -8.85 -10.61 9.59
C VAL A 219 -9.75 -11.85 9.60
N ILE A 220 -10.21 -12.26 8.43
CA ILE A 220 -11.04 -13.46 8.27
C ILE A 220 -10.21 -14.69 7.87
N LYS A 221 -9.08 -14.48 7.17
CA LYS A 221 -8.14 -15.54 6.79
C LYS A 221 -6.78 -14.94 6.48
N SER A 222 -5.71 -15.69 6.73
CA SER A 222 -4.34 -15.34 6.36
C SER A 222 -3.58 -16.61 5.95
N GLY A 223 -2.73 -16.52 4.94
CA GLY A 223 -1.91 -17.63 4.40
C GLY A 223 -1.40 -17.34 3.01
N THR A 224 -0.70 -18.28 2.40
CA THR A 224 -0.39 -18.21 0.97
C THR A 224 -1.66 -18.32 0.14
N PRO A 225 -1.69 -17.79 -1.10
CA PRO A 225 -2.85 -17.96 -1.98
C PRO A 225 -3.28 -19.44 -2.11
N GLU A 226 -2.33 -20.36 -2.20
CA GLU A 226 -2.56 -21.80 -2.33
C GLU A 226 -3.21 -22.38 -1.05
N GLU A 227 -2.66 -22.09 0.13
CA GLU A 227 -3.22 -22.56 1.42
C GLU A 227 -4.67 -22.08 1.62
N ILE A 228 -4.98 -20.86 1.20
CA ILE A 228 -6.33 -20.32 1.31
C ILE A 228 -7.28 -21.04 0.37
N LYS A 229 -6.91 -21.21 -0.91
CA LYS A 229 -7.70 -21.95 -1.90
C LYS A 229 -7.98 -23.38 -1.46
N GLU A 230 -6.97 -24.08 -0.97
CA GLU A 230 -7.11 -25.45 -0.44
C GLU A 230 -8.06 -25.50 0.75
N SER A 231 -7.87 -24.60 1.74
CA SER A 231 -8.70 -24.60 2.96
C SER A 231 -10.16 -24.28 2.70
N THR A 232 -10.46 -23.53 1.63
CA THR A 232 -11.82 -23.17 1.22
C THR A 232 -12.40 -24.07 0.14
N LYS A 233 -11.58 -25.00 -0.42
CA LYS A 233 -11.92 -25.86 -1.54
C LYS A 233 -12.36 -25.08 -2.79
N THR A 234 -11.66 -24.00 -3.08
CA THR A 234 -11.93 -23.11 -4.23
C THR A 234 -10.74 -23.09 -5.19
N THR A 235 -10.95 -22.57 -6.39
CA THR A 235 -9.92 -22.50 -7.44
C THR A 235 -9.21 -21.16 -7.51
N ASN A 236 -9.77 -20.11 -6.89
CA ASN A 236 -9.22 -18.75 -6.87
C ASN A 236 -9.52 -18.03 -5.56
N LEU A 237 -8.79 -16.94 -5.27
CA LEU A 237 -8.95 -16.17 -4.04
C LEU A 237 -10.31 -15.44 -3.96
N ARG A 238 -10.93 -15.11 -5.08
CA ARG A 238 -12.23 -14.44 -5.11
C ARG A 238 -13.31 -15.38 -4.55
N ASP A 239 -13.38 -16.61 -5.04
CA ASP A 239 -14.32 -17.60 -4.57
C ASP A 239 -14.02 -18.00 -3.10
N ALA A 240 -12.72 -18.04 -2.75
CA ALA A 240 -12.30 -18.26 -1.37
C ALA A 240 -12.84 -17.17 -0.44
N PHE A 241 -12.73 -15.91 -0.83
CA PHE A 241 -13.26 -14.80 -0.05
C PHE A 241 -14.78 -14.92 0.15
N PHE A 242 -15.56 -15.20 -0.90
CA PHE A 242 -17.00 -15.40 -0.79
C PHE A 242 -17.36 -16.59 0.12
N ALA A 243 -16.64 -17.70 0.01
CA ALA A 243 -16.85 -18.87 0.90
C ALA A 243 -16.62 -18.51 2.38
N LEU A 244 -15.58 -17.69 2.67
CA LEU A 244 -15.24 -17.27 4.03
C LEU A 244 -16.27 -16.32 4.67
N ILE A 245 -16.92 -15.47 3.88
CA ILE A 245 -17.96 -14.55 4.39
C ILE A 245 -19.37 -15.17 4.39
N GLY A 246 -19.49 -16.47 4.08
CA GLY A 246 -20.76 -17.19 4.15
C GLY A 246 -21.64 -17.09 2.89
N GLY A 247 -21.08 -16.68 1.75
CA GLY A 247 -21.80 -16.56 0.47
C GLY A 247 -22.92 -15.49 0.44
N ASN A 248 -23.17 -14.82 1.55
CA ASN A 248 -24.11 -13.75 1.64
C ASN A 248 -23.42 -12.43 1.27
N LEU A 249 -23.62 -11.99 0.05
CA LEU A 249 -23.57 -10.58 -0.29
C LEU A 249 -24.75 -9.95 0.43
N ASP A 250 -24.61 -9.58 1.70
CA ASP A 250 -25.55 -8.66 2.31
C ASP A 250 -25.41 -7.34 1.51
N GLU A 251 -26.43 -7.10 0.70
CA GLU A 251 -26.67 -5.83 0.04
C GLU A 251 -26.68 -4.72 1.10
N ASP A 252 -25.71 -3.82 1.04
CA ASP A 252 -25.76 -2.48 1.63
C ASP A 252 -25.62 -1.43 0.53
#